data_0e3bc2f1c9ee399cfc755b33e9f80ab5
#
_entry.id   0e3bc2f1c9ee399cfc755b33e9f80ab5
#
_cell.length_a   1.000
_cell.length_b   1.000
_cell.length_c   1.000
_cell.angle_alpha   90.00
_cell.angle_beta   90.00
_cell.angle_gamma   90.00
#
_symmetry.space_group_name_H-M   'P 1'
#
loop_
_entity.id
_entity.type
_entity.pdbx_description
1 polymer ?
#
loop_
_entity_poly.entity_id
_entity_poly.type
_entity_poly.pdbx_seq_one_letter_code
_entity_poly.pdbx_strand_id
1 'polypeptide(L)'
;MSQNDLSDNAASVPFGEAVRGQQPQAVDAQLPTLLQDLYVTAGQRRAGGAESFAPLPGGWTRLDDGAVQRAGIDPGMLHDAKSGFDAAFYRNEQGNVVLAFCGTDEGKDWKHNIGQGLGFADAQYAAAIQLGSQARQAFGQELMISGHSLGGGLAAASAMVNDVPAVTYNAAGVNDRTLERAGLDASAAKAYAADGLIRGYHVKNELLTHLQEDSIPLKWALPDAAGHQIPLPDPDPLSFGQRLLPGMMLKHRLDLHGIDSVIKAQDLASQSQAQTQDRALPTGSRLFNDAVVQLDGQRERLGLHDDAQFLNTAASVAARAGNDGLQRIDQLLPSRDGDRLFAVQGRADEPAHLRSQVQTAAAASEPAQANVGQLQQQNLQANVPQQDEQQRRVALQQ
;
A
#
# COMPACT_ATOMS: atom_id res chain seq x y z
N MET A 1 13.34 -15.98 46.98
CA MET A 1 12.05 -15.77 46.30
C MET A 1 12.28 -14.69 45.27
N SER A 2 12.45 -15.15 44.04
CA SER A 2 12.77 -14.29 42.89
C SER A 2 11.54 -13.51 42.44
N GLN A 3 11.65 -12.20 42.42
CA GLN A 3 10.87 -11.30 41.57
C GLN A 3 11.56 -11.31 40.20
N ASN A 4 10.92 -11.83 39.21
CA ASN A 4 11.05 -11.51 37.77
C ASN A 4 10.27 -12.58 37.02
N ASP A 5 9.08 -12.24 36.60
CA ASP A 5 8.38 -12.79 35.41
C ASP A 5 7.05 -12.04 35.25
N LEU A 6 7.18 -10.73 34.94
CA LEU A 6 6.14 -10.01 34.24
C LEU A 6 6.76 -9.55 32.90
N SER A 7 7.06 -10.51 32.04
CA SER A 7 7.31 -10.21 30.63
C SER A 7 5.98 -9.80 30.02
N ASP A 8 5.91 -8.55 29.59
CA ASP A 8 4.86 -7.96 28.77
C ASP A 8 4.47 -8.90 27.62
N ASN A 9 3.38 -9.63 27.83
CA ASN A 9 2.67 -10.29 26.74
C ASN A 9 1.71 -9.24 26.14
N ALA A 10 2.28 -8.24 25.45
CA ALA A 10 1.51 -7.40 24.55
C ALA A 10 1.00 -8.35 23.45
N ALA A 11 -0.27 -8.76 23.55
CA ALA A 11 -0.92 -9.59 22.53
C ALA A 11 -0.73 -8.89 21.17
N SER A 12 -0.03 -9.53 20.24
CA SER A 12 0.16 -9.00 18.89
C SER A 12 -1.21 -8.78 18.26
N VAL A 13 -1.41 -7.62 17.62
CA VAL A 13 -2.66 -7.33 16.89
C VAL A 13 -2.86 -8.44 15.85
N PRO A 14 -4.04 -9.10 15.82
CA PRO A 14 -4.33 -10.13 14.83
C PRO A 14 -4.15 -9.63 13.39
N PHE A 15 -3.75 -10.51 12.48
CA PHE A 15 -3.44 -10.14 11.11
C PHE A 15 -4.61 -9.40 10.40
N GLY A 16 -5.83 -9.91 10.52
CA GLY A 16 -7.00 -9.28 9.93
C GLY A 16 -7.28 -7.87 10.45
N GLU A 17 -6.97 -7.59 11.73
CA GLU A 17 -7.08 -6.22 12.25
C GLU A 17 -5.88 -5.36 11.80
N ALA A 18 -4.69 -5.93 11.76
CA ALA A 18 -3.47 -5.22 11.34
C ALA A 18 -3.55 -4.76 9.87
N VAL A 19 -4.25 -5.52 9.01
CA VAL A 19 -4.37 -5.20 7.58
C VAL A 19 -5.56 -4.30 7.24
N ARG A 20 -6.36 -3.86 8.22
CA ARG A 20 -7.41 -2.85 8.01
C ARG A 20 -6.79 -1.46 7.76
N GLY A 21 -7.57 -0.59 7.16
CA GLY A 21 -7.22 0.81 6.91
C GLY A 21 -7.05 1.13 5.43
N GLN A 22 -6.90 2.43 5.15
CA GLN A 22 -6.89 2.97 3.79
C GLN A 22 -5.47 3.08 3.21
N GLN A 23 -4.43 3.04 4.05
CA GLN A 23 -3.05 3.22 3.60
C GLN A 23 -2.47 1.92 3.02
N PRO A 24 -1.65 2.00 1.96
CA PRO A 24 -0.91 0.87 1.43
C PRO A 24 -0.09 0.15 2.50
N GLN A 25 -0.05 -1.17 2.44
CA GLN A 25 0.71 -2.01 3.36
C GLN A 25 1.64 -2.98 2.63
N ALA A 26 2.69 -3.43 3.29
CA ALA A 26 3.70 -4.31 2.70
C ALA A 26 3.12 -5.62 2.14
N VAL A 27 2.07 -6.16 2.77
CA VAL A 27 1.39 -7.38 2.32
C VAL A 27 0.69 -7.15 0.96
N ASP A 28 0.20 -5.94 0.68
CA ASP A 28 -0.53 -5.64 -0.55
C ASP A 28 0.32 -5.89 -1.80
N ALA A 29 1.64 -5.69 -1.73
CA ALA A 29 2.55 -5.95 -2.85
C ALA A 29 2.79 -7.45 -3.12
N GLN A 30 2.48 -8.33 -2.17
CA GLN A 30 2.67 -9.78 -2.29
C GLN A 30 1.45 -10.47 -2.92
N LEU A 31 0.25 -9.92 -2.68
CA LEU A 31 -1.02 -10.56 -3.08
C LEU A 31 -1.18 -10.77 -4.59
N PRO A 32 -0.74 -9.85 -5.49
CA PRO A 32 -0.86 -10.09 -6.93
C PRO A 32 -0.14 -11.35 -7.40
N THR A 33 0.98 -11.73 -6.77
CA THR A 33 1.68 -12.98 -7.10
C THR A 33 0.91 -14.22 -6.62
N LEU A 34 0.19 -14.14 -5.49
CA LEU A 34 -0.73 -15.21 -5.05
C LEU A 34 -1.89 -15.37 -6.04
N LEU A 35 -2.44 -14.24 -6.50
CA LEU A 35 -3.51 -14.25 -7.51
C LEU A 35 -3.01 -14.82 -8.84
N GLN A 36 -1.78 -14.49 -9.28
CA GLN A 36 -1.17 -15.06 -10.48
C GLN A 36 -0.99 -16.59 -10.35
N ASP A 37 -0.52 -17.09 -9.18
CA ASP A 37 -0.45 -18.53 -8.91
C ASP A 37 -1.83 -19.19 -9.02
N LEU A 38 -2.89 -18.55 -8.50
CA LEU A 38 -4.26 -19.05 -8.63
C LEU A 38 -4.72 -19.11 -10.09
N TYR A 39 -4.44 -18.08 -10.91
CA TYR A 39 -4.75 -18.11 -12.34
C TYR A 39 -4.05 -19.27 -13.08
N VAL A 40 -2.76 -19.44 -12.83
CA VAL A 40 -1.98 -20.55 -13.43
C VAL A 40 -2.56 -21.90 -13.04
N THR A 41 -2.87 -22.10 -11.78
CA THR A 41 -3.40 -23.36 -11.24
C THR A 41 -4.81 -23.65 -11.76
N ALA A 42 -5.70 -22.65 -11.77
CA ALA A 42 -7.03 -22.77 -12.31
C ALA A 42 -6.98 -23.13 -13.82
N GLY A 43 -6.08 -22.52 -14.59
CA GLY A 43 -5.82 -22.86 -15.97
C GLY A 43 -5.32 -24.30 -16.14
N GLN A 44 -4.37 -24.75 -15.34
CA GLN A 44 -3.86 -26.12 -15.35
C GLN A 44 -4.97 -27.14 -15.05
N ARG A 45 -5.80 -26.87 -14.04
CA ARG A 45 -6.95 -27.71 -13.67
C ARG A 45 -7.96 -27.84 -14.81
N ARG A 46 -8.34 -26.71 -15.45
CA ARG A 46 -9.25 -26.72 -16.61
C ARG A 46 -8.67 -27.48 -17.80
N ALA A 47 -7.36 -27.46 -17.98
CA ALA A 47 -6.67 -28.25 -19.01
C ALA A 47 -6.50 -29.73 -18.63
N GLY A 48 -6.94 -30.17 -17.45
CA GLY A 48 -6.76 -31.55 -16.97
C GLY A 48 -5.32 -31.90 -16.62
N GLY A 49 -4.46 -30.87 -16.39
CA GLY A 49 -3.07 -31.00 -15.99
C GLY A 49 -2.89 -31.07 -14.48
N ALA A 50 -1.68 -31.50 -14.06
CA ALA A 50 -1.29 -31.44 -12.65
C ALA A 50 -1.02 -30.00 -12.23
N GLU A 51 -1.46 -29.64 -11.04
CA GLU A 51 -1.18 -28.33 -10.45
C GLU A 51 0.30 -28.21 -10.08
N SER A 52 0.91 -27.08 -10.41
CA SER A 52 2.26 -26.75 -9.98
C SER A 52 2.24 -25.97 -8.66
N PHE A 53 3.24 -26.19 -7.83
CA PHE A 53 3.45 -25.45 -6.58
C PHE A 53 4.80 -24.73 -6.68
N ALA A 54 4.78 -23.45 -7.09
CA ALA A 54 5.96 -22.62 -7.12
C ALA A 54 6.17 -21.94 -5.76
N PRO A 55 7.43 -21.60 -5.38
CA PRO A 55 7.68 -20.75 -4.21
C PRO A 55 7.01 -19.38 -4.40
N LEU A 56 6.35 -18.90 -3.34
CA LEU A 56 5.64 -17.62 -3.33
C LEU A 56 6.36 -16.60 -2.43
N PRO A 57 6.26 -15.29 -2.73
CA PRO A 57 6.92 -14.25 -1.95
C PRO A 57 6.40 -14.23 -0.51
N GLY A 58 7.22 -13.75 0.44
CA GLY A 58 6.80 -13.56 1.83
C GLY A 58 6.53 -14.86 2.62
N GLY A 59 7.06 -16.00 2.15
CA GLY A 59 6.86 -17.30 2.81
C GLY A 59 5.44 -17.87 2.65
N TRP A 60 4.67 -17.34 1.70
CA TRP A 60 3.33 -17.86 1.40
C TRP A 60 3.39 -19.22 0.73
N THR A 61 2.47 -20.10 1.12
CA THR A 61 2.24 -21.42 0.51
C THR A 61 0.76 -21.60 0.26
N ARG A 62 0.40 -22.19 -0.90
CA ARG A 62 -0.98 -22.57 -1.18
C ARG A 62 -1.34 -23.81 -0.36
N LEU A 63 -2.50 -23.80 0.30
CA LEU A 63 -3.01 -24.94 1.03
C LEU A 63 -3.49 -26.02 0.05
N ASP A 64 -3.10 -27.27 0.29
CA ASP A 64 -3.65 -28.44 -0.41
C ASP A 64 -5.06 -28.80 0.13
N ASP A 65 -5.78 -29.63 -0.61
CA ASP A 65 -7.13 -30.09 -0.24
C ASP A 65 -7.18 -30.69 1.16
N GLY A 66 -6.14 -31.42 1.55
CA GLY A 66 -6.05 -32.02 2.89
C GLY A 66 -5.92 -30.96 3.99
N ALA A 67 -5.19 -29.89 3.74
CA ALA A 67 -5.07 -28.78 4.67
C ALA A 67 -6.38 -27.98 4.79
N VAL A 68 -7.06 -27.75 3.67
CA VAL A 68 -8.38 -27.11 3.61
C VAL A 68 -9.41 -27.95 4.37
N GLN A 69 -9.44 -29.25 4.15
CA GLN A 69 -10.33 -30.16 4.86
C GLN A 69 -10.06 -30.22 6.36
N ARG A 70 -8.78 -30.22 6.79
CA ARG A 70 -8.41 -30.13 8.21
C ARG A 70 -8.85 -28.83 8.88
N ALA A 71 -8.99 -27.75 8.10
CA ALA A 71 -9.55 -26.49 8.59
C ALA A 71 -11.10 -26.52 8.66
N GLY A 72 -11.75 -27.63 8.31
CA GLY A 72 -13.21 -27.78 8.35
C GLY A 72 -13.94 -27.23 7.11
N ILE A 73 -13.21 -26.96 6.03
CA ILE A 73 -13.77 -26.44 4.78
C ILE A 73 -13.76 -27.58 3.75
N ASP A 74 -14.87 -27.70 2.99
CA ASP A 74 -14.96 -28.66 1.89
C ASP A 74 -14.11 -28.15 0.70
N PRO A 75 -13.06 -28.87 0.27
CA PRO A 75 -12.25 -28.48 -0.90
C PRO A 75 -13.06 -28.36 -2.18
N GLY A 76 -14.18 -29.09 -2.31
CA GLY A 76 -15.10 -29.00 -3.44
C GLY A 76 -15.73 -27.61 -3.62
N MET A 77 -15.72 -26.78 -2.59
CA MET A 77 -16.20 -25.38 -2.68
C MET A 77 -15.21 -24.44 -3.36
N LEU A 78 -13.96 -24.85 -3.54
CA LEU A 78 -12.94 -23.99 -4.15
C LEU A 78 -13.08 -23.92 -5.68
N HIS A 79 -13.83 -24.83 -6.30
CA HIS A 79 -13.92 -24.95 -7.75
C HIS A 79 -15.32 -25.31 -8.22
N ASP A 80 -15.81 -24.60 -9.22
CA ASP A 80 -17.03 -24.97 -9.94
C ASP A 80 -16.84 -24.78 -11.44
N ALA A 81 -16.64 -25.90 -12.15
CA ALA A 81 -16.42 -25.90 -13.58
C ALA A 81 -17.60 -25.34 -14.41
N LYS A 82 -18.81 -25.30 -13.84
CA LYS A 82 -20.01 -24.78 -14.55
C LYS A 82 -20.02 -23.25 -14.58
N SER A 83 -19.71 -22.63 -13.45
CA SER A 83 -19.69 -21.18 -13.33
C SER A 83 -18.32 -20.58 -13.63
N GLY A 84 -17.25 -21.40 -13.68
CA GLY A 84 -15.87 -20.93 -13.76
C GLY A 84 -15.34 -20.33 -12.46
N PHE A 85 -16.00 -20.61 -11.33
CA PHE A 85 -15.54 -20.18 -10.02
C PHE A 85 -14.28 -20.93 -9.59
N ASP A 86 -13.23 -20.19 -9.24
CA ASP A 86 -11.99 -20.75 -8.69
C ASP A 86 -11.51 -19.89 -7.52
N ALA A 87 -11.10 -20.57 -6.44
CA ALA A 87 -10.56 -19.96 -5.23
C ALA A 87 -9.40 -20.82 -4.68
N ALA A 88 -8.57 -20.19 -3.86
CA ALA A 88 -7.51 -20.89 -3.12
C ALA A 88 -7.25 -20.22 -1.78
N PHE A 89 -6.74 -21.01 -0.83
CA PHE A 89 -6.20 -20.51 0.44
C PHE A 89 -4.68 -20.50 0.40
N TYR A 90 -4.10 -19.43 0.89
CA TYR A 90 -2.66 -19.28 1.10
C TYR A 90 -2.38 -19.04 2.57
N ARG A 91 -1.30 -19.64 3.10
CA ARG A 91 -0.85 -19.42 4.48
C ARG A 91 0.64 -19.10 4.47
N ASN A 92 1.04 -18.15 5.32
CA ASN A 92 2.46 -17.87 5.55
C ASN A 92 2.98 -18.55 6.84
N GLU A 93 4.28 -18.41 7.10
CA GLU A 93 4.94 -18.99 8.27
C GLU A 93 4.42 -18.45 9.61
N GLN A 94 3.84 -17.24 9.62
CA GLN A 94 3.26 -16.61 10.81
C GLN A 94 1.84 -17.13 11.10
N GLY A 95 1.27 -17.95 10.20
CA GLY A 95 -0.09 -18.48 10.34
C GLY A 95 -1.18 -17.60 9.72
N ASN A 96 -0.82 -16.45 9.13
CA ASN A 96 -1.75 -15.58 8.43
C ASN A 96 -2.32 -16.27 7.20
N VAL A 97 -3.59 -16.03 6.89
CA VAL A 97 -4.31 -16.70 5.80
C VAL A 97 -4.90 -15.70 4.83
N VAL A 98 -4.74 -15.98 3.54
CA VAL A 98 -5.40 -15.26 2.44
C VAL A 98 -6.34 -16.20 1.72
N LEU A 99 -7.63 -15.83 1.63
CA LEU A 99 -8.58 -16.41 0.70
C LEU A 99 -8.54 -15.61 -0.60
N ALA A 100 -8.08 -16.23 -1.68
CA ALA A 100 -7.96 -15.61 -2.98
C ALA A 100 -9.07 -16.08 -3.92
N PHE A 101 -9.65 -15.16 -4.70
CA PHE A 101 -10.63 -15.43 -5.73
C PHE A 101 -10.08 -15.13 -7.12
N CYS A 102 -10.24 -16.08 -8.04
CA CYS A 102 -9.88 -15.92 -9.44
C CYS A 102 -10.94 -15.09 -10.18
N GLY A 103 -10.50 -14.24 -11.09
CA GLY A 103 -11.38 -13.61 -12.07
C GLY A 103 -11.69 -14.54 -13.26
N THR A 104 -12.39 -14.02 -14.25
CA THR A 104 -12.59 -14.71 -15.52
C THR A 104 -11.24 -14.89 -16.22
N ASP A 105 -11.02 -16.06 -16.84
CA ASP A 105 -9.77 -16.39 -17.53
C ASP A 105 -9.37 -15.32 -18.56
N GLU A 106 -8.11 -14.89 -18.49
CA GLU A 106 -7.49 -13.89 -19.39
C GLU A 106 -7.21 -14.47 -20.81
N GLY A 107 -7.88 -15.57 -21.20
CA GLY A 107 -7.76 -16.13 -22.54
C GLY A 107 -8.24 -15.17 -23.64
N LYS A 108 -7.88 -15.45 -24.88
CA LYS A 108 -8.16 -14.64 -26.09
C LYS A 108 -9.63 -14.26 -26.29
N ASP A 109 -10.56 -14.85 -25.53
CA ASP A 109 -12.01 -14.66 -25.60
C ASP A 109 -12.59 -13.76 -24.49
N TRP A 110 -11.74 -13.06 -23.69
CA TRP A 110 -12.17 -12.17 -22.61
C TRP A 110 -13.21 -11.12 -23.07
N LYS A 111 -13.10 -10.61 -24.33
CA LYS A 111 -14.09 -9.71 -24.92
C LYS A 111 -15.49 -10.31 -25.05
N HIS A 112 -15.58 -11.62 -25.28
CA HIS A 112 -16.85 -12.36 -25.34
C HIS A 112 -17.36 -12.73 -23.94
N ASN A 113 -16.47 -12.96 -22.99
CA ASN A 113 -16.80 -13.50 -21.67
C ASN A 113 -17.31 -12.47 -20.67
N ILE A 114 -16.94 -11.19 -20.78
CA ILE A 114 -17.55 -10.13 -19.93
C ILE A 114 -19.07 -10.06 -20.12
N GLY A 115 -19.57 -10.19 -21.37
CA GLY A 115 -20.99 -10.20 -21.65
C GLY A 115 -21.72 -11.48 -21.23
N GLN A 116 -21.03 -12.63 -21.27
CA GLN A 116 -21.61 -13.94 -20.92
C GLN A 116 -21.41 -14.28 -19.45
N GLY A 117 -20.33 -13.79 -18.80
CA GLY A 117 -20.06 -14.00 -17.38
C GLY A 117 -21.11 -13.39 -16.44
N LEU A 118 -21.86 -12.40 -16.90
CA LEU A 118 -22.96 -11.79 -16.14
C LEU A 118 -24.10 -12.78 -15.82
N GLY A 119 -24.27 -13.86 -16.59
CA GLY A 119 -25.32 -14.85 -16.35
C GLY A 119 -25.05 -15.81 -15.17
N PHE A 120 -23.78 -16.02 -14.81
CA PHE A 120 -23.36 -16.88 -13.69
C PHE A 120 -22.83 -16.08 -12.50
N ALA A 121 -22.69 -14.75 -12.63
CA ALA A 121 -22.15 -13.90 -11.60
C ALA A 121 -22.87 -14.06 -10.25
N ASP A 122 -24.19 -14.08 -10.24
CA ASP A 122 -24.99 -14.25 -9.02
C ASP A 122 -24.61 -15.54 -8.24
N ALA A 123 -24.41 -16.66 -8.96
CA ALA A 123 -24.01 -17.93 -8.34
C ALA A 123 -22.58 -17.87 -7.77
N GLN A 124 -21.66 -17.24 -8.50
CA GLN A 124 -20.26 -17.06 -8.03
C GLN A 124 -20.20 -16.14 -6.81
N TYR A 125 -20.96 -15.04 -6.78
CA TYR A 125 -21.05 -14.16 -5.61
C TYR A 125 -21.59 -14.91 -4.39
N ALA A 126 -22.65 -15.73 -4.56
CA ALA A 126 -23.18 -16.55 -3.47
C ALA A 126 -22.14 -17.56 -2.96
N ALA A 127 -21.42 -18.23 -3.84
CA ALA A 127 -20.35 -19.17 -3.49
C ALA A 127 -19.20 -18.47 -2.75
N ALA A 128 -18.77 -17.29 -3.21
CA ALA A 128 -17.71 -16.50 -2.58
C ALA A 128 -18.10 -16.04 -1.17
N ILE A 129 -19.34 -15.57 -0.98
CA ILE A 129 -19.87 -15.16 0.33
C ILE A 129 -19.90 -16.36 1.29
N GLN A 130 -20.39 -17.50 0.83
CA GLN A 130 -20.46 -18.72 1.63
C GLN A 130 -19.08 -19.23 2.01
N LEU A 131 -18.13 -19.29 1.05
CA LEU A 131 -16.75 -19.69 1.30
C LEU A 131 -16.05 -18.73 2.28
N GLY A 132 -16.27 -17.42 2.15
CA GLY A 132 -15.78 -16.42 3.10
C GLY A 132 -16.29 -16.62 4.51
N SER A 133 -17.57 -17.00 4.67
CA SER A 133 -18.15 -17.33 5.97
C SER A 133 -17.45 -18.54 6.63
N GLN A 134 -17.23 -19.60 5.86
CA GLN A 134 -16.51 -20.78 6.36
C GLN A 134 -15.05 -20.45 6.68
N ALA A 135 -14.40 -19.65 5.84
CA ALA A 135 -13.04 -19.19 6.06
C ALA A 135 -12.93 -18.36 7.36
N ARG A 136 -13.89 -17.44 7.60
CA ARG A 136 -13.94 -16.66 8.84
C ARG A 136 -14.12 -17.54 10.08
N GLN A 137 -14.92 -18.60 9.98
CA GLN A 137 -15.09 -19.56 11.07
C GLN A 137 -13.83 -20.39 11.32
N ALA A 138 -13.13 -20.81 10.25
CA ALA A 138 -11.95 -21.65 10.31
C ALA A 138 -10.69 -20.91 10.78
N PHE A 139 -10.47 -19.68 10.33
CA PHE A 139 -9.22 -18.94 10.52
C PHE A 139 -9.36 -17.70 11.40
N GLY A 140 -10.59 -17.33 11.76
CA GLY A 140 -10.85 -16.24 12.71
C GLY A 140 -10.29 -14.90 12.22
N GLN A 141 -9.52 -14.26 13.07
CA GLN A 141 -8.91 -12.97 12.83
C GLN A 141 -7.59 -13.02 12.04
N GLU A 142 -7.09 -14.22 11.72
CA GLU A 142 -5.87 -14.39 10.89
C GLU A 142 -6.20 -14.45 9.39
N LEU A 143 -7.42 -14.09 9.00
CA LEU A 143 -7.93 -14.12 7.63
C LEU A 143 -7.99 -12.74 7.00
N MET A 144 -7.54 -12.65 5.75
CA MET A 144 -7.90 -11.59 4.80
C MET A 144 -8.36 -12.20 3.48
N ILE A 145 -9.00 -11.39 2.65
CA ILE A 145 -9.50 -11.81 1.33
C ILE A 145 -8.79 -11.01 0.23
N SER A 146 -8.55 -11.63 -0.93
CA SER A 146 -8.00 -10.94 -2.09
C SER A 146 -8.62 -11.43 -3.39
N GLY A 147 -8.59 -10.58 -4.43
CA GLY A 147 -9.09 -10.94 -5.75
C GLY A 147 -8.76 -9.91 -6.82
N HIS A 148 -8.77 -10.38 -8.08
CA HIS A 148 -8.50 -9.56 -9.25
C HIS A 148 -9.66 -9.65 -10.24
N SER A 149 -10.00 -8.56 -10.92
CA SER A 149 -11.07 -8.51 -11.93
C SER A 149 -12.43 -8.92 -11.32
N LEU A 150 -13.16 -9.86 -11.91
CA LEU A 150 -14.37 -10.46 -11.32
C LEU A 150 -14.08 -11.02 -9.93
N GLY A 151 -12.94 -11.71 -9.73
CA GLY A 151 -12.50 -12.21 -8.43
C GLY A 151 -12.33 -11.10 -7.40
N GLY A 152 -11.98 -9.88 -7.81
CA GLY A 152 -11.97 -8.69 -6.97
C GLY A 152 -13.36 -8.28 -6.49
N GLY A 153 -14.37 -8.36 -7.36
CA GLY A 153 -15.77 -8.18 -6.99
C GLY A 153 -16.26 -9.26 -6.01
N LEU A 154 -15.91 -10.53 -6.27
CA LEU A 154 -16.22 -11.66 -5.37
C LEU A 154 -15.58 -11.46 -3.99
N ALA A 155 -14.31 -11.05 -3.97
CA ALA A 155 -13.58 -10.72 -2.75
C ALA A 155 -14.26 -9.59 -1.97
N ALA A 156 -14.64 -8.52 -2.66
CA ALA A 156 -15.29 -7.36 -2.05
C ALA A 156 -16.66 -7.72 -1.44
N ALA A 157 -17.48 -8.48 -2.15
CA ALA A 157 -18.78 -8.93 -1.64
C ALA A 157 -18.62 -9.85 -0.43
N SER A 158 -17.69 -10.81 -0.51
CA SER A 158 -17.38 -11.73 0.59
C SER A 158 -16.85 -10.97 1.82
N ALA A 159 -15.97 -9.98 1.61
CA ALA A 159 -15.42 -9.13 2.65
C ALA A 159 -16.51 -8.34 3.40
N MET A 160 -17.39 -7.66 2.66
CA MET A 160 -18.47 -6.85 3.25
C MET A 160 -19.47 -7.69 4.04
N VAL A 161 -19.84 -8.87 3.53
CA VAL A 161 -20.84 -9.73 4.21
C VAL A 161 -20.28 -10.42 5.45
N ASN A 162 -18.98 -10.79 5.43
CA ASN A 162 -18.36 -11.54 6.51
C ASN A 162 -17.51 -10.69 7.47
N ASP A 163 -17.45 -9.37 7.25
CA ASP A 163 -16.59 -8.43 7.99
C ASP A 163 -15.13 -8.90 8.05
N VAL A 164 -14.59 -9.25 6.89
CA VAL A 164 -13.19 -9.67 6.71
C VAL A 164 -12.47 -8.65 5.85
N PRO A 165 -11.29 -8.14 6.27
CA PRO A 165 -10.57 -7.16 5.45
C PRO A 165 -10.15 -7.76 4.11
N ALA A 166 -10.14 -6.91 3.07
CA ALA A 166 -9.76 -7.34 1.75
C ALA A 166 -8.86 -6.34 1.01
N VAL A 167 -8.09 -6.88 0.07
CA VAL A 167 -7.34 -6.11 -0.93
C VAL A 167 -7.70 -6.63 -2.30
N THR A 168 -8.12 -5.73 -3.19
CA THR A 168 -8.58 -6.09 -4.54
C THR A 168 -7.80 -5.34 -5.60
N TYR A 169 -7.71 -5.91 -6.81
CA TYR A 169 -6.95 -5.35 -7.92
C TYR A 169 -7.80 -5.31 -9.19
N ASN A 170 -7.85 -4.15 -9.87
CA ASN A 170 -8.66 -3.94 -11.08
C ASN A 170 -10.06 -4.56 -10.94
N ALA A 171 -10.69 -4.37 -9.78
CA ALA A 171 -11.86 -5.14 -9.36
C ALA A 171 -13.12 -4.76 -10.13
N ALA A 172 -13.96 -5.74 -10.46
CA ALA A 172 -15.33 -5.51 -10.85
C ALA A 172 -16.14 -4.96 -9.67
N GLY A 173 -17.12 -4.13 -9.97
CA GLY A 173 -18.04 -3.60 -8.95
C GLY A 173 -18.99 -4.66 -8.40
N VAL A 174 -19.54 -4.40 -7.21
CA VAL A 174 -20.53 -5.24 -6.56
C VAL A 174 -21.93 -4.63 -6.74
N ASN A 175 -22.85 -5.41 -7.30
CA ASN A 175 -24.23 -4.98 -7.46
C ASN A 175 -24.94 -4.87 -6.10
N ASP A 176 -25.71 -3.80 -5.90
CA ASP A 176 -26.46 -3.54 -4.65
C ASP A 176 -27.37 -4.73 -4.28
N ARG A 177 -28.05 -5.32 -5.27
CA ARG A 177 -28.90 -6.49 -5.06
C ARG A 177 -28.16 -7.71 -4.48
N THR A 178 -26.86 -7.84 -4.75
CA THR A 178 -26.03 -8.93 -4.19
C THR A 178 -25.90 -8.74 -2.67
N LEU A 179 -25.64 -7.51 -2.22
CA LEU A 179 -25.52 -7.15 -0.81
C LEU A 179 -26.88 -7.20 -0.10
N GLU A 180 -27.94 -6.69 -0.74
CA GLU A 180 -29.32 -6.73 -0.22
C GLU A 180 -29.81 -8.16 -0.01
N ARG A 181 -29.54 -9.09 -0.94
CA ARG A 181 -29.86 -10.53 -0.79
C ARG A 181 -29.10 -11.17 0.37
N ALA A 182 -27.91 -10.66 0.70
CA ALA A 182 -27.15 -11.10 1.86
C ALA A 182 -27.58 -10.40 3.17
N GLY A 183 -28.63 -9.54 3.12
CA GLY A 183 -29.20 -8.87 4.27
C GLY A 183 -28.51 -7.57 4.68
N LEU A 184 -27.67 -6.99 3.81
CA LEU A 184 -26.98 -5.72 4.07
C LEU A 184 -27.71 -4.54 3.41
N ASP A 185 -27.64 -3.37 4.03
CA ASP A 185 -27.85 -2.11 3.33
C ASP A 185 -26.63 -1.87 2.43
N ALA A 186 -26.86 -1.85 1.11
CA ALA A 186 -25.79 -1.79 0.13
C ALA A 186 -24.97 -0.49 0.23
N SER A 187 -25.61 0.66 0.49
CA SER A 187 -24.93 1.93 0.64
C SER A 187 -24.05 1.97 1.88
N ALA A 188 -24.59 1.53 3.02
CA ALA A 188 -23.84 1.47 4.27
C ALA A 188 -22.68 0.48 4.19
N ALA A 189 -22.87 -0.69 3.56
CA ALA A 189 -21.81 -1.69 3.37
C ALA A 189 -20.66 -1.16 2.50
N LYS A 190 -20.97 -0.48 1.39
CA LYS A 190 -19.96 0.14 0.51
C LYS A 190 -19.23 1.30 1.20
N ALA A 191 -19.93 2.12 1.98
CA ALA A 191 -19.33 3.19 2.77
C ALA A 191 -18.34 2.60 3.81
N TYR A 192 -18.76 1.56 4.54
CA TYR A 192 -17.90 0.85 5.49
C TYR A 192 -16.68 0.20 4.80
N ALA A 193 -16.88 -0.37 3.61
CA ALA A 193 -15.79 -0.92 2.82
C ALA A 193 -14.75 0.14 2.48
N ALA A 194 -15.18 1.35 2.09
CA ALA A 194 -14.29 2.46 1.77
C ALA A 194 -13.61 3.08 3.01
N ASP A 195 -14.19 2.93 4.19
CA ASP A 195 -13.62 3.40 5.47
C ASP A 195 -12.56 2.44 6.07
N GLY A 196 -11.97 1.60 5.23
CA GLY A 196 -10.77 0.82 5.58
C GLY A 196 -10.98 -0.69 5.72
N LEU A 197 -12.18 -1.23 5.41
CA LEU A 197 -12.34 -2.68 5.30
C LEU A 197 -11.70 -3.21 4.00
N ILE A 198 -11.80 -2.45 2.90
CA ILE A 198 -11.30 -2.85 1.59
C ILE A 198 -10.38 -1.78 1.01
N ARG A 199 -9.15 -2.16 0.62
CA ARG A 199 -8.29 -1.38 -0.27
C ARG A 199 -8.42 -1.91 -1.69
N GLY A 200 -8.83 -1.07 -2.63
CA GLY A 200 -8.98 -1.38 -4.05
C GLY A 200 -7.88 -0.73 -4.88
N TYR A 201 -6.96 -1.52 -5.39
CA TYR A 201 -5.93 -1.02 -6.31
C TYR A 201 -6.41 -1.11 -7.76
N HIS A 202 -6.18 -0.05 -8.53
CA HIS A 202 -6.46 -0.05 -9.96
C HIS A 202 -5.31 0.57 -10.75
N VAL A 203 -4.93 -0.06 -11.86
CA VAL A 203 -3.93 0.48 -12.78
C VAL A 203 -4.56 1.61 -13.59
N LYS A 204 -3.92 2.77 -13.63
CA LYS A 204 -4.41 3.91 -14.43
C LYS A 204 -4.61 3.51 -15.87
N ASN A 205 -5.72 3.94 -16.47
CA ASN A 205 -6.14 3.67 -17.85
C ASN A 205 -6.55 2.22 -18.14
N GLU A 206 -6.63 1.31 -17.15
CA GLU A 206 -7.13 -0.04 -17.39
C GLU A 206 -8.63 -0.02 -17.79
N LEU A 207 -9.11 -1.13 -18.34
CA LEU A 207 -10.39 -1.15 -19.04
C LEU A 207 -11.61 -1.01 -18.11
N LEU A 208 -11.67 -1.73 -16.98
CA LEU A 208 -12.86 -1.71 -16.12
C LEU A 208 -13.05 -0.34 -15.47
N THR A 209 -12.00 0.27 -14.94
CA THR A 209 -12.04 1.62 -14.40
C THR A 209 -12.51 2.63 -15.46
N HIS A 210 -12.00 2.49 -16.70
CA HIS A 210 -12.45 3.36 -17.79
C HIS A 210 -13.92 3.12 -18.18
N LEU A 211 -14.41 1.89 -18.17
CA LEU A 211 -15.82 1.59 -18.48
C LEU A 211 -16.76 2.04 -17.36
N GLN A 212 -16.31 1.96 -16.10
CA GLN A 212 -17.09 2.36 -14.93
C GLN A 212 -17.15 3.89 -14.77
N GLU A 213 -16.05 4.60 -15.07
CA GLU A 213 -15.93 6.04 -14.82
C GLU A 213 -16.19 6.90 -16.04
N ASP A 214 -15.73 6.51 -17.25
CA ASP A 214 -15.64 7.38 -18.44
C ASP A 214 -16.62 7.04 -19.57
N SER A 215 -17.21 5.82 -19.60
CA SER A 215 -18.07 5.38 -20.69
C SER A 215 -19.55 5.70 -20.45
N ILE A 216 -20.04 6.78 -21.02
CA ILE A 216 -21.39 7.32 -20.78
C ILE A 216 -22.55 6.28 -20.84
N PRO A 217 -22.64 5.31 -21.76
CA PRO A 217 -23.74 4.33 -21.71
C PRO A 217 -23.49 3.19 -20.72
N LEU A 218 -22.22 2.78 -20.46
CA LEU A 218 -21.87 1.65 -19.61
C LEU A 218 -21.68 2.06 -18.13
N LYS A 219 -21.29 3.28 -17.85
CA LYS A 219 -21.21 3.87 -16.51
C LYS A 219 -22.50 3.71 -15.69
N TRP A 220 -23.66 3.73 -16.34
CA TRP A 220 -24.97 3.52 -15.72
C TRP A 220 -25.34 2.03 -15.52
N ALA A 221 -24.58 1.13 -16.14
CA ALA A 221 -24.86 -0.30 -16.14
C ALA A 221 -23.87 -1.12 -15.28
N LEU A 222 -22.68 -0.61 -15.01
CA LEU A 222 -21.65 -1.28 -14.23
C LEU A 222 -21.48 -0.58 -12.88
N PRO A 223 -21.61 -1.31 -11.75
CA PRO A 223 -21.36 -0.73 -10.43
C PRO A 223 -19.87 -0.42 -10.26
N ASP A 224 -19.57 0.63 -9.47
CA ASP A 224 -18.20 0.99 -9.12
C ASP A 224 -17.56 -0.08 -8.22
N ALA A 225 -16.23 -0.23 -8.30
CA ALA A 225 -15.47 -1.10 -7.42
C ALA A 225 -15.60 -0.64 -5.97
N ALA A 226 -15.86 -1.59 -5.06
CA ALA A 226 -16.03 -1.29 -3.65
C ALA A 226 -14.67 -1.10 -2.94
N GLY A 227 -14.65 -0.26 -1.89
CA GLY A 227 -13.49 -0.01 -1.05
C GLY A 227 -12.79 1.32 -1.32
N HIS A 228 -11.74 1.61 -0.54
CA HIS A 228 -10.89 2.77 -0.74
C HIS A 228 -10.01 2.58 -1.99
N GLN A 229 -10.16 3.47 -2.98
CA GLN A 229 -9.49 3.33 -4.27
C GLN A 229 -8.07 3.90 -4.24
N ILE A 230 -7.08 3.09 -4.63
CA ILE A 230 -5.66 3.43 -4.66
C ILE A 230 -5.15 3.27 -6.10
N PRO A 231 -4.82 4.37 -6.80
CA PRO A 231 -4.34 4.30 -8.17
C PRO A 231 -2.90 3.81 -8.24
N LEU A 232 -2.63 2.85 -9.12
CA LEU A 232 -1.30 2.40 -9.51
C LEU A 232 -0.86 3.09 -10.81
N PRO A 233 0.45 3.32 -11.00
CA PRO A 233 0.97 3.88 -12.24
C PRO A 233 0.71 2.92 -13.43
N ASP A 234 0.58 3.48 -14.63
CA ASP A 234 0.61 2.72 -15.88
C ASP A 234 2.05 2.18 -16.08
N PRO A 235 2.28 0.85 -16.07
CA PRO A 235 3.64 0.30 -16.15
C PRO A 235 4.26 0.37 -17.55
N ASP A 236 3.47 0.66 -18.59
CA ASP A 236 3.93 0.68 -19.99
C ASP A 236 3.20 1.77 -20.81
N PRO A 237 3.37 3.05 -20.45
CA PRO A 237 2.57 4.13 -21.02
C PRO A 237 2.83 4.31 -22.53
N LEU A 238 1.75 4.33 -23.33
CA LEU A 238 1.85 4.53 -24.78
C LEU A 238 2.49 5.88 -25.12
N SER A 239 3.44 5.85 -26.05
CA SER A 239 3.98 7.06 -26.68
C SER A 239 2.91 7.80 -27.48
N PHE A 240 3.14 9.09 -27.76
CA PHE A 240 2.20 9.89 -28.55
C PHE A 240 1.86 9.25 -29.91
N GLY A 241 2.86 8.72 -30.63
CA GLY A 241 2.64 8.03 -31.90
C GLY A 241 1.78 6.76 -31.80
N GLN A 242 1.99 5.96 -30.75
CA GLN A 242 1.21 4.74 -30.51
C GLN A 242 -0.27 5.04 -30.22
N ARG A 243 -0.56 6.16 -29.52
CA ARG A 243 -1.95 6.59 -29.21
C ARG A 243 -2.76 6.91 -30.46
N LEU A 244 -2.09 7.29 -31.55
CA LEU A 244 -2.74 7.62 -32.84
C LEU A 244 -3.06 6.37 -33.68
N LEU A 245 -2.55 5.20 -33.32
CA LEU A 245 -2.81 3.96 -34.06
C LEU A 245 -4.19 3.39 -33.73
N PRO A 246 -5.03 3.06 -34.72
CA PRO A 246 -6.35 2.50 -34.48
C PRO A 246 -6.30 1.22 -33.64
N GLY A 247 -7.12 1.14 -32.59
CA GLY A 247 -7.23 -0.03 -31.71
C GLY A 247 -6.10 -0.18 -30.68
N MET A 248 -5.00 0.60 -30.77
CA MET A 248 -3.87 0.49 -29.84
C MET A 248 -4.28 0.88 -28.42
N MET A 249 -5.08 1.94 -28.26
CA MET A 249 -5.60 2.36 -26.95
C MET A 249 -6.45 1.27 -26.29
N LEU A 250 -7.33 0.62 -27.05
CA LEU A 250 -8.17 -0.46 -26.52
C LEU A 250 -7.31 -1.68 -26.13
N LYS A 251 -6.35 -2.05 -26.99
CA LYS A 251 -5.41 -3.14 -26.68
C LYS A 251 -4.64 -2.83 -25.40
N HIS A 252 -4.08 -1.62 -25.28
CA HIS A 252 -3.34 -1.19 -24.11
C HIS A 252 -4.18 -1.27 -22.82
N ARG A 253 -5.41 -0.77 -22.85
CA ARG A 253 -6.32 -0.87 -21.70
C ARG A 253 -6.63 -2.31 -21.29
N LEU A 254 -6.74 -3.20 -22.26
CA LEU A 254 -6.91 -4.64 -22.03
C LEU A 254 -5.66 -5.25 -21.39
N ASP A 255 -4.47 -4.91 -21.91
CA ASP A 255 -3.21 -5.39 -21.39
C ASP A 255 -2.98 -4.88 -19.95
N LEU A 256 -3.37 -3.62 -19.65
CA LEU A 256 -3.27 -3.04 -18.31
C LEU A 256 -4.23 -3.68 -17.29
N HIS A 257 -5.32 -4.29 -17.74
CA HIS A 257 -6.25 -4.98 -16.85
C HIS A 257 -5.65 -6.26 -16.26
N GLY A 258 -4.73 -6.93 -16.97
CA GLY A 258 -4.14 -8.21 -16.58
C GLY A 258 -3.35 -8.17 -15.28
N ILE A 259 -3.32 -9.31 -14.57
CA ILE A 259 -2.60 -9.46 -13.29
C ILE A 259 -1.10 -9.17 -13.43
N ASP A 260 -0.48 -9.50 -14.56
CA ASP A 260 0.93 -9.19 -14.84
C ASP A 260 1.20 -7.68 -14.84
N SER A 261 0.26 -6.88 -15.36
CA SER A 261 0.36 -5.42 -15.33
C SER A 261 0.17 -4.86 -13.93
N VAL A 262 -0.69 -5.48 -13.10
CA VAL A 262 -0.83 -5.14 -11.68
C VAL A 262 0.48 -5.38 -10.93
N ILE A 263 1.14 -6.53 -11.13
CA ILE A 263 2.44 -6.84 -10.52
C ILE A 263 3.47 -5.78 -10.89
N LYS A 264 3.64 -5.49 -12.18
CA LYS A 264 4.57 -4.45 -12.65
C LYS A 264 4.25 -3.06 -12.09
N ALA A 265 2.97 -2.70 -12.02
CA ALA A 265 2.52 -1.42 -11.49
C ALA A 265 2.77 -1.29 -9.98
N GLN A 266 2.61 -2.37 -9.22
CA GLN A 266 2.97 -2.45 -7.80
C GLN A 266 4.47 -2.31 -7.58
N ASP A 267 5.29 -2.98 -8.39
CA ASP A 267 6.76 -2.85 -8.34
C ASP A 267 7.20 -1.41 -8.61
N LEU A 268 6.63 -0.76 -9.63
CA LEU A 268 6.92 0.65 -9.94
C LEU A 268 6.47 1.59 -8.82
N ALA A 269 5.30 1.36 -8.23
CA ALA A 269 4.82 2.15 -7.10
C ALA A 269 5.75 2.00 -5.89
N SER A 270 6.18 0.78 -5.59
CA SER A 270 7.11 0.47 -4.49
C SER A 270 8.48 1.12 -4.72
N GLN A 271 9.03 1.04 -5.94
CA GLN A 271 10.27 1.70 -6.31
C GLN A 271 10.15 3.23 -6.21
N SER A 272 9.03 3.80 -6.66
CA SER A 272 8.77 5.23 -6.55
C SER A 272 8.63 5.68 -5.09
N GLN A 273 8.00 4.88 -4.23
CA GLN A 273 7.91 5.13 -2.80
C GLN A 273 9.28 5.02 -2.12
N ALA A 274 10.08 4.00 -2.43
CA ALA A 274 11.45 3.86 -1.95
C ALA A 274 12.32 5.04 -2.39
N GLN A 275 12.24 5.45 -3.67
CA GLN A 275 12.94 6.63 -4.17
C GLN A 275 12.43 7.94 -3.52
N THR A 276 11.14 8.02 -3.18
CA THR A 276 10.57 9.17 -2.49
C THR A 276 10.96 9.16 -1.00
N GLN A 277 11.02 7.99 -0.36
CA GLN A 277 11.56 7.84 0.99
C GLN A 277 13.07 8.13 1.03
N ASP A 278 13.84 7.67 0.04
CA ASP A 278 15.25 8.05 -0.12
C ASP A 278 15.43 9.55 -0.43
N ARG A 279 14.42 10.18 -1.06
CA ARG A 279 14.34 11.62 -1.31
C ARG A 279 13.54 12.38 -0.26
N ALA A 280 12.91 11.68 0.70
CA ALA A 280 12.16 12.34 1.77
C ALA A 280 13.12 13.21 2.57
N LEU A 281 12.97 14.51 2.39
CA LEU A 281 13.65 15.50 3.19
C LEU A 281 13.19 15.33 4.64
N PRO A 282 14.01 15.61 5.64
CA PRO A 282 13.66 15.49 7.05
C PRO A 282 12.71 16.64 7.49
N THR A 283 11.60 16.81 6.76
CA THR A 283 10.63 17.91 6.92
C THR A 283 9.99 17.97 8.30
N GLY A 284 10.08 16.90 9.10
CA GLY A 284 9.68 16.90 10.51
C GLY A 284 10.77 17.38 11.47
N SER A 285 11.99 17.60 11.00
CA SER A 285 13.09 18.10 11.83
C SER A 285 13.02 19.62 11.97
N ARG A 286 12.90 20.12 13.21
CA ARG A 286 12.96 21.55 13.48
C ARG A 286 14.25 22.17 12.94
N LEU A 287 15.39 21.53 13.21
CA LEU A 287 16.70 22.00 12.74
C LEU A 287 16.79 22.10 11.22
N PHE A 288 16.18 21.14 10.50
CA PHE A 288 16.15 21.19 9.04
C PHE A 288 15.28 22.35 8.54
N ASN A 289 14.09 22.52 9.11
CA ASN A 289 13.20 23.63 8.75
C ASN A 289 13.84 24.99 9.04
N ASP A 290 14.47 25.13 10.20
CA ASP A 290 15.21 26.34 10.58
C ASP A 290 16.36 26.60 9.59
N ALA A 291 17.13 25.55 9.20
CA ALA A 291 18.20 25.67 8.22
C ALA A 291 17.70 26.14 6.86
N VAL A 292 16.58 25.55 6.36
CA VAL A 292 15.94 25.94 5.09
C VAL A 292 15.55 27.43 5.12
N VAL A 293 14.86 27.89 6.18
CA VAL A 293 14.43 29.28 6.32
C VAL A 293 15.63 30.25 6.34
N GLN A 294 16.70 29.91 7.07
CA GLN A 294 17.88 30.76 7.19
C GLN A 294 18.74 30.78 5.90
N LEU A 295 18.78 29.67 5.15
CA LEU A 295 19.49 29.57 3.87
C LEU A 295 18.78 30.29 2.73
N ASP A 296 17.45 30.29 2.70
CA ASP A 296 16.68 30.88 1.62
C ASP A 296 17.04 32.33 1.37
N GLY A 297 17.16 33.12 2.44
CA GLY A 297 17.59 34.53 2.38
C GLY A 297 19.04 34.76 1.92
N GLN A 298 19.85 33.71 1.78
CA GLN A 298 21.27 33.78 1.44
C GLN A 298 21.64 32.95 0.21
N ARG A 299 20.66 32.35 -0.44
CA ARG A 299 20.82 31.40 -1.54
C ARG A 299 21.69 31.92 -2.67
N GLU A 300 21.43 33.13 -3.15
CA GLU A 300 22.22 33.77 -4.21
C GLU A 300 23.67 34.06 -3.79
N ARG A 301 23.84 34.55 -2.56
CA ARG A 301 25.17 34.90 -2.00
C ARG A 301 26.07 33.69 -1.85
N LEU A 302 25.48 32.51 -1.57
CA LEU A 302 26.19 31.26 -1.36
C LEU A 302 26.34 30.43 -2.66
N GLY A 303 25.81 30.92 -3.79
CA GLY A 303 25.87 30.22 -5.07
C GLY A 303 25.03 28.93 -5.11
N LEU A 304 24.04 28.78 -4.24
CA LEU A 304 23.17 27.60 -4.14
C LEU A 304 21.98 27.73 -5.14
N HIS A 305 22.31 27.84 -6.43
CA HIS A 305 21.29 28.05 -7.46
C HIS A 305 20.49 26.79 -7.78
N ASP A 306 21.06 25.61 -7.56
CA ASP A 306 20.42 24.31 -7.74
C ASP A 306 19.68 23.91 -6.45
N ASP A 307 18.42 23.49 -6.60
CA ASP A 307 17.57 23.02 -5.49
C ASP A 307 18.17 21.83 -4.74
N ALA A 308 18.87 20.93 -5.44
CA ALA A 308 19.54 19.81 -4.80
C ALA A 308 20.69 20.28 -3.90
N GLN A 309 21.54 21.20 -4.37
CA GLN A 309 22.62 21.79 -3.55
C GLN A 309 22.09 22.56 -2.35
N PHE A 310 21.00 23.29 -2.53
CA PHE A 310 20.34 24.01 -1.44
C PHE A 310 19.84 23.05 -0.35
N LEU A 311 19.13 21.99 -0.73
CA LEU A 311 18.58 21.00 0.20
C LEU A 311 19.68 20.15 0.85
N ASN A 312 20.72 19.80 0.12
CA ASN A 312 21.91 19.13 0.63
C ASN A 312 22.57 19.95 1.73
N THR A 313 22.76 21.25 1.47
CA THR A 313 23.34 22.20 2.45
C THR A 313 22.48 22.29 3.71
N ALA A 314 21.15 22.43 3.55
CA ALA A 314 20.23 22.50 4.67
C ALA A 314 20.28 21.23 5.54
N ALA A 315 20.33 20.05 4.92
CA ALA A 315 20.40 18.77 5.63
C ALA A 315 21.72 18.60 6.39
N SER A 316 22.85 18.91 5.75
CA SER A 316 24.17 18.84 6.38
C SER A 316 24.30 19.81 7.56
N VAL A 317 23.80 21.05 7.40
CA VAL A 317 23.77 22.04 8.48
C VAL A 317 22.93 21.57 9.67
N ALA A 318 21.73 21.04 9.39
CA ALA A 318 20.82 20.57 10.43
C ALA A 318 21.38 19.36 11.18
N ALA A 319 21.91 18.36 10.47
CA ALA A 319 22.49 17.17 11.07
C ALA A 319 23.68 17.52 11.94
N ARG A 320 24.57 18.38 11.45
CA ARG A 320 25.72 18.84 12.23
C ARG A 320 25.30 19.66 13.45
N ALA A 321 24.35 20.57 13.31
CA ALA A 321 23.83 21.35 14.41
C ALA A 321 23.25 20.46 15.53
N GLY A 322 22.48 19.43 15.17
CA GLY A 322 21.95 18.47 16.12
C GLY A 322 23.03 17.68 16.85
N ASN A 323 24.08 17.24 16.15
CA ASN A 323 25.23 16.56 16.75
C ASN A 323 26.00 17.43 17.73
N ASP A 324 26.08 18.72 17.43
CA ASP A 324 26.77 19.70 18.28
C ASP A 324 25.82 20.22 19.41
N GLY A 325 24.61 19.61 19.56
CA GLY A 325 23.70 19.86 20.68
C GLY A 325 22.72 21.03 20.50
N LEU A 326 22.65 21.65 19.32
CA LEU A 326 21.68 22.69 19.03
C LEU A 326 20.26 22.08 18.94
N GLN A 327 19.28 22.80 19.49
CA GLN A 327 17.87 22.43 19.45
C GLN A 327 17.07 23.26 18.41
N ARG A 328 17.66 24.37 17.94
CA ARG A 328 17.12 25.27 16.91
C ARG A 328 18.26 26.04 16.25
N ILE A 329 17.98 26.60 15.08
CA ILE A 329 18.92 27.49 14.39
C ILE A 329 18.27 28.87 14.27
N ASP A 330 18.70 29.79 15.12
CA ASP A 330 18.17 31.15 15.14
C ASP A 330 18.84 32.02 14.03
N GLN A 331 20.10 31.70 13.68
CA GLN A 331 20.86 32.40 12.66
C GLN A 331 21.78 31.44 11.92
N LEU A 332 21.97 31.69 10.62
CA LEU A 332 22.98 31.02 9.80
C LEU A 332 23.90 32.07 9.19
N LEU A 333 25.18 32.03 9.59
CA LEU A 333 26.15 33.05 9.26
C LEU A 333 27.26 32.46 8.37
N PRO A 334 27.46 32.93 7.13
CA PRO A 334 28.61 32.54 6.34
C PRO A 334 29.89 33.21 6.82
N SER A 335 31.04 32.52 6.69
CA SER A 335 32.36 33.12 6.81
C SER A 335 32.58 34.25 5.79
N ARG A 336 33.59 35.09 5.99
CA ARG A 336 33.88 36.21 5.08
C ARG A 336 34.18 35.76 3.64
N ASP A 337 34.83 34.60 3.51
CA ASP A 337 35.19 33.94 2.25
C ASP A 337 34.06 33.06 1.68
N GLY A 338 32.99 32.81 2.43
CA GLY A 338 31.89 31.92 2.03
C GLY A 338 32.17 30.43 2.20
N ASP A 339 33.36 30.03 2.61
CA ASP A 339 33.80 28.63 2.68
C ASP A 339 33.14 27.84 3.81
N ARG A 340 32.63 28.54 4.84
CA ARG A 340 31.94 27.91 5.99
C ARG A 340 30.63 28.56 6.31
N LEU A 341 29.72 27.75 6.83
CA LEU A 341 28.46 28.19 7.40
C LEU A 341 28.43 27.86 8.89
N PHE A 342 28.03 28.83 9.70
CA PHE A 342 27.88 28.71 11.14
C PHE A 342 26.40 28.75 11.49
N ALA A 343 25.87 27.65 12.03
CA ALA A 343 24.55 27.61 12.64
C ALA A 343 24.67 28.08 14.10
N VAL A 344 23.83 29.02 14.49
CA VAL A 344 23.86 29.65 15.83
C VAL A 344 22.49 29.50 16.48
N GLN A 345 22.50 29.02 17.73
CA GLN A 345 21.35 29.07 18.63
C GLN A 345 21.58 30.13 19.69
N GLY A 346 20.66 31.09 19.79
CA GLY A 346 20.79 32.30 20.60
C GLY A 346 21.30 33.48 19.76
N ARG A 347 21.58 34.57 20.39
CA ARG A 347 22.12 35.77 19.72
C ARG A 347 23.65 35.59 19.56
N ALA A 348 24.15 35.87 18.38
CA ALA A 348 25.58 35.71 18.06
C ALA A 348 26.52 36.59 18.91
N ASP A 349 26.01 37.67 19.53
CA ASP A 349 26.70 38.61 20.41
C ASP A 349 26.65 38.19 21.90
N GLU A 350 25.92 37.10 22.24
CA GLU A 350 25.83 36.63 23.63
C GLU A 350 26.89 35.55 23.92
N PRO A 351 27.59 35.63 25.09
CA PRO A 351 28.64 34.66 25.42
C PRO A 351 28.16 33.20 25.55
N ALA A 352 26.86 32.99 25.77
CA ALA A 352 26.25 31.67 26.01
C ALA A 352 25.63 31.07 24.76
N HIS A 353 25.85 31.62 23.56
CA HIS A 353 25.32 31.05 22.32
C HIS A 353 26.00 29.71 21.99
N LEU A 354 25.18 28.76 21.49
CA LEU A 354 25.69 27.52 20.89
C LEU A 354 25.90 27.72 19.40
N ARG A 355 26.97 27.14 18.87
CA ARG A 355 27.25 27.19 17.41
C ARG A 355 27.77 25.89 16.88
N SER A 356 27.41 25.62 15.63
CA SER A 356 27.92 24.52 14.81
C SER A 356 28.47 25.07 13.52
N GLN A 357 29.29 24.31 12.81
CA GLN A 357 29.82 24.71 11.49
C GLN A 357 29.90 23.59 10.51
N VAL A 358 29.71 23.91 9.23
CA VAL A 358 29.97 23.03 8.09
C VAL A 358 30.81 23.73 7.03
N GLN A 359 31.48 22.97 6.18
CA GLN A 359 32.11 23.50 4.97
C GLN A 359 31.05 23.62 3.89
N THR A 360 30.86 24.79 3.27
CA THR A 360 29.79 25.10 2.33
C THR A 360 29.81 24.17 1.11
N ALA A 361 30.96 23.99 0.47
CA ALA A 361 31.10 23.15 -0.71
C ALA A 361 30.86 21.66 -0.42
N ALA A 362 31.35 21.17 0.73
CA ALA A 362 31.10 19.78 1.16
C ALA A 362 29.62 19.56 1.46
N ALA A 363 28.98 20.46 2.20
CA ALA A 363 27.57 20.40 2.53
C ALA A 363 26.67 20.45 1.27
N ALA A 364 27.01 21.25 0.27
CA ALA A 364 26.28 21.31 -1.00
C ALA A 364 26.41 20.04 -1.84
N SER A 365 27.53 19.33 -1.70
CA SER A 365 27.82 18.10 -2.48
C SER A 365 27.35 16.82 -1.79
N GLU A 366 27.16 16.82 -0.48
CA GLU A 366 26.69 15.67 0.30
C GLU A 366 25.19 15.49 0.12
N PRO A 367 24.70 14.35 -0.44
CA PRO A 367 23.28 14.13 -0.62
C PRO A 367 22.49 14.29 0.69
N ALA A 368 21.38 15.01 0.64
CA ALA A 368 20.54 15.27 1.82
C ALA A 368 20.12 13.97 2.54
N GLN A 369 19.95 12.90 1.77
CA GLN A 369 19.61 11.55 2.25
C GLN A 369 20.64 10.96 3.21
N ALA A 370 21.93 11.26 3.03
CA ALA A 370 22.97 10.81 3.95
C ALA A 370 22.74 11.28 5.40
N ASN A 371 22.06 12.40 5.55
CA ASN A 371 21.75 13.02 6.83
C ASN A 371 20.34 12.70 7.37
N VAL A 372 19.46 12.08 6.57
CA VAL A 372 18.06 11.81 6.93
C VAL A 372 17.95 10.89 8.15
N GLY A 373 18.67 9.77 8.15
CA GLY A 373 18.62 8.80 9.25
C GLY A 373 19.05 9.43 10.60
N GLN A 374 20.05 10.27 10.54
CA GLN A 374 20.57 10.98 11.72
C GLN A 374 19.56 12.02 12.24
N LEU A 375 18.95 12.80 11.35
CA LEU A 375 17.92 13.78 11.69
C LEU A 375 16.66 13.13 12.26
N GLN A 376 16.27 11.95 11.75
CA GLN A 376 15.16 11.16 12.29
C GLN A 376 15.45 10.67 13.71
N GLN A 377 16.65 10.14 13.97
CA GLN A 377 17.05 9.74 15.33
C GLN A 377 17.07 10.92 16.32
N GLN A 378 17.57 12.08 15.89
CA GLN A 378 17.55 13.30 16.70
C GLN A 378 16.14 13.75 17.03
N ASN A 379 15.19 13.67 16.09
CA ASN A 379 13.78 14.00 16.32
C ASN A 379 13.10 13.04 17.31
N LEU A 380 13.39 11.74 17.22
CA LEU A 380 12.88 10.76 18.18
C LEU A 380 13.38 11.04 19.59
N GLN A 381 14.65 11.38 19.76
CA GLN A 381 15.25 11.72 21.06
C GLN A 381 14.70 13.04 21.62
N ALA A 382 14.41 14.02 20.78
CA ALA A 382 13.84 15.31 21.20
C ALA A 382 12.37 15.20 21.66
N ASN A 383 11.61 14.22 21.17
CA ASN A 383 10.19 14.04 21.47
C ASN A 383 9.92 13.19 22.74
N VAL A 384 10.89 12.39 23.20
CA VAL A 384 10.75 11.56 24.41
C VAL A 384 10.44 12.38 25.66
N PRO A 385 11.11 13.52 25.96
CA PRO A 385 10.81 14.34 27.15
C PRO A 385 9.42 14.96 27.13
N GLN A 386 8.87 15.29 25.95
CA GLN A 386 7.55 15.91 25.83
C GLN A 386 6.41 14.92 26.09
N GLN A 387 6.58 13.66 25.72
CA GLN A 387 5.61 12.61 26.00
C GLN A 387 5.56 12.28 27.49
N ASP A 388 6.71 12.21 28.16
CA ASP A 388 6.80 12.00 29.60
C ASP A 388 6.16 13.15 30.41
N GLU A 389 6.35 14.39 29.97
CA GLU A 389 5.74 15.56 30.63
C GLU A 389 4.23 15.62 30.40
N GLN A 390 3.75 15.22 29.24
CA GLN A 390 2.33 15.15 28.94
C GLN A 390 1.63 14.01 29.71
N GLN A 391 2.28 12.85 29.85
CA GLN A 391 1.79 11.75 30.69
C GLN A 391 1.77 12.13 32.18
N ARG A 392 2.78 12.84 32.68
CA ARG A 392 2.80 13.37 34.07
C ARG A 392 1.70 14.40 34.31
N ARG A 393 1.39 15.27 33.35
CA ARG A 393 0.28 16.24 33.47
C ARG A 393 -1.09 15.55 33.49
N VAL A 394 -1.29 14.52 32.70
CA VAL A 394 -2.55 13.73 32.69
C VAL A 394 -2.71 12.94 33.99
N ALA A 395 -1.62 12.37 34.53
CA ALA A 395 -1.63 11.64 35.80
C ALA A 395 -1.85 12.54 37.03
N LEU A 396 -1.56 13.85 36.94
CA LEU A 396 -1.79 14.82 38.02
C LEU A 396 -3.20 15.43 37.98
N GLN A 397 -4.02 15.14 36.96
CA GLN A 397 -5.40 15.61 36.80
C GLN A 397 -6.45 14.52 37.14
N GLN A 398 -6.02 13.31 37.46
CA GLN A 398 -6.83 12.21 37.99
C GLN A 398 -6.62 12.09 39.53
#